data_fb1010f437473e5768262facc8bf0a52
#
_entry.id   fb1010f437473e5768262facc8bf0a52
#
_cell.length_a   1.000
_cell.length_b   1.000
_cell.length_c   1.000
_cell.angle_alpha   90.00
_cell.angle_beta   90.00
_cell.angle_gamma   90.00
#
_symmetry.space_group_name_H-M   'P 1'
#
loop_
_entity.id
_entity.type
_entity.pdbx_description
1 polymer ?
#
loop_
_entity_poly.entity_id
_entity_poly.type
_entity_poly.pdbx_seq_one_letter_code
_entity_poly.pdbx_strand_id
1 'polypeptide(L)'
;VDPLEIREIGEVIRKVRKERGMRLEDLADEHISPATISNIERGVPHVSKDKVNYVLEKLGLSLDRLPEMMTGEQKKLEDIRLQLAAVESLIDAQETKLAAEKLESLQLEDDHPFAPHFHRLRGKYLIYERKWNRAEKALSNAIRLCEGNSQAERMNVESDAYNLLSLSCYYQNDMAKAVHYTDQGLEAFNPEGERKHVKYVLLRNKGIYLERMGRVVPALRIVDKVWPELGKIDQTETVLSFYWLRSELLRRGGVLDEAMKYAQEGIEFARKNWVWISLFDLWTVLGTIYMDRKDYENAKACFDVVLSLQDKFPEKELFITTYTRIGIMYMNLKEWDQAKPFLDEAIKKGEYMNDVPRLTMALTAMGDYYRLQGNSREALSYYQRVEKLANRHNLKEMEYEAWFRLSQCWKDIDQEEFRRCTEKMFIVQEELDRQKGGVSREMV
;
A
#
# COMPACT_ATOMS: atom_id res chain seq x y z
N VAL A 1 -36.15 24.27 -9.76
CA VAL A 1 -34.68 24.29 -9.77
C VAL A 1 -34.25 22.88 -9.51
N ASP A 2 -33.41 22.34 -10.37
CA ASP A 2 -32.79 21.04 -10.21
C ASP A 2 -31.94 21.04 -8.90
N PRO A 3 -31.87 19.95 -8.12
CA PRO A 3 -31.00 19.86 -6.95
C PRO A 3 -29.54 20.24 -7.23
N LEU A 4 -29.06 20.03 -8.47
CA LEU A 4 -27.74 20.46 -8.94
C LEU A 4 -27.59 21.99 -8.99
N GLU A 5 -28.62 22.72 -9.49
CA GLU A 5 -28.61 24.20 -9.54
C GLU A 5 -28.59 24.85 -8.13
N ILE A 6 -29.29 24.28 -7.14
CA ILE A 6 -29.32 24.84 -5.77
C ILE A 6 -27.94 24.76 -5.13
N ARG A 7 -27.19 23.70 -5.38
CA ARG A 7 -25.85 23.53 -4.84
C ARG A 7 -24.86 24.52 -5.45
N GLU A 8 -24.89 24.68 -6.76
CA GLU A 8 -24.02 25.61 -7.48
C GLU A 8 -24.28 27.06 -7.05
N ILE A 9 -25.56 27.44 -6.88
CA ILE A 9 -25.95 28.75 -6.36
C ILE A 9 -25.43 28.92 -4.91
N GLY A 10 -25.52 27.90 -4.08
CA GLY A 10 -25.02 27.91 -2.70
C GLY A 10 -23.52 28.18 -2.62
N GLU A 11 -22.74 27.55 -3.51
CA GLU A 11 -21.29 27.76 -3.61
C GLU A 11 -20.94 29.21 -4.00
N VAL A 12 -21.66 29.80 -4.95
CA VAL A 12 -21.50 31.22 -5.34
C VAL A 12 -21.82 32.15 -4.17
N ILE A 13 -22.93 31.91 -3.46
CA ILE A 13 -23.35 32.69 -2.30
C ILE A 13 -22.25 32.66 -1.21
N ARG A 14 -21.75 31.48 -0.86
CA ARG A 14 -20.69 31.30 0.13
C ARG A 14 -19.43 32.05 -0.22
N LYS A 15 -19.04 31.99 -1.48
CA LYS A 15 -17.84 32.65 -1.99
C LYS A 15 -17.97 34.18 -1.89
N VAL A 16 -19.03 34.75 -2.45
CA VAL A 16 -19.25 36.21 -2.43
C VAL A 16 -19.33 36.74 -1.00
N ARG A 17 -19.98 35.98 -0.09
CA ARG A 17 -20.00 36.34 1.32
C ARG A 17 -18.60 36.40 1.92
N LYS A 18 -17.76 35.38 1.68
CA LYS A 18 -16.38 35.34 2.19
C LYS A 18 -15.46 36.41 1.58
N GLU A 19 -15.54 36.63 0.27
CA GLU A 19 -14.82 37.71 -0.42
C GLU A 19 -15.14 39.10 0.18
N ARG A 20 -16.34 39.27 0.71
CA ARG A 20 -16.75 40.47 1.42
C ARG A 20 -16.41 40.48 2.91
N GLY A 21 -15.75 39.42 3.40
CA GLY A 21 -15.40 39.28 4.83
C GLY A 21 -16.58 39.12 5.77
N MET A 22 -17.76 38.73 5.24
CA MET A 22 -19.01 38.60 6.02
C MET A 22 -19.10 37.24 6.70
N ARG A 23 -19.59 37.23 7.95
CA ARG A 23 -19.99 36.01 8.66
C ARG A 23 -21.43 35.62 8.29
N LEU A 24 -21.86 34.42 8.67
CA LEU A 24 -23.27 33.99 8.49
C LEU A 24 -24.26 34.90 9.23
N GLU A 25 -23.84 35.34 10.43
CA GLU A 25 -24.61 36.24 11.29
C GLU A 25 -24.80 37.62 10.64
N ASP A 26 -23.88 38.09 9.82
CA ASP A 26 -23.97 39.40 9.14
C ASP A 26 -25.00 39.39 8.01
N LEU A 27 -25.32 38.22 7.47
CA LEU A 27 -26.37 38.01 6.47
C LEU A 27 -27.72 37.64 7.09
N ALA A 28 -27.72 37.19 8.35
CA ALA A 28 -28.92 36.78 9.06
C ALA A 28 -29.75 38.00 9.52
N ASP A 29 -31.04 37.80 9.62
CA ASP A 29 -31.98 38.76 10.18
C ASP A 29 -33.28 38.05 10.65
N GLU A 30 -34.35 38.83 10.90
CA GLU A 30 -35.65 38.29 11.31
C GLU A 30 -36.34 37.40 10.26
N HIS A 31 -35.89 37.44 8.99
CA HIS A 31 -36.47 36.66 7.89
C HIS A 31 -35.62 35.40 7.57
N ILE A 32 -34.33 35.38 7.93
CA ILE A 32 -33.43 34.25 7.63
C ILE A 32 -32.41 34.03 8.73
N SER A 33 -32.35 32.81 9.26
CA SER A 33 -31.36 32.41 10.29
C SER A 33 -30.01 32.03 9.72
N PRO A 34 -28.92 32.14 10.52
CA PRO A 34 -27.58 31.68 10.10
C PRO A 34 -27.59 30.21 9.69
N ALA A 35 -28.36 29.37 10.37
CA ALA A 35 -28.50 27.95 10.03
C ALA A 35 -29.11 27.73 8.65
N THR A 36 -30.10 28.56 8.28
CA THR A 36 -30.73 28.50 6.94
C THR A 36 -29.75 28.94 5.86
N ILE A 37 -28.98 30.01 6.12
CA ILE A 37 -27.92 30.47 5.17
C ILE A 37 -26.87 29.38 4.98
N SER A 38 -26.40 28.76 6.06
CA SER A 38 -25.48 27.63 6.00
C SER A 38 -26.05 26.46 5.19
N ASN A 39 -27.34 26.15 5.30
CA ASN A 39 -27.98 25.11 4.51
C ASN A 39 -28.07 25.48 3.04
N ILE A 40 -28.32 26.76 2.69
CA ILE A 40 -28.27 27.27 1.32
C ILE A 40 -26.85 27.08 0.75
N GLU A 41 -25.83 27.52 1.48
CA GLU A 41 -24.43 27.43 1.06
C GLU A 41 -23.96 25.98 0.86
N ARG A 42 -24.56 25.02 1.55
CA ARG A 42 -24.28 23.58 1.39
C ARG A 42 -25.14 22.91 0.31
N GLY A 43 -26.06 23.63 -0.30
CA GLY A 43 -26.92 23.08 -1.35
C GLY A 43 -27.94 22.06 -0.83
N VAL A 44 -28.44 22.20 0.40
CA VAL A 44 -29.42 21.26 0.98
C VAL A 44 -30.73 21.29 0.20
N PRO A 45 -31.26 20.17 -0.33
CA PRO A 45 -32.35 20.14 -1.33
C PRO A 45 -33.70 20.73 -0.87
N HIS A 46 -33.93 20.93 0.41
CA HIS A 46 -35.23 21.34 0.95
C HIS A 46 -35.33 22.84 1.33
N VAL A 47 -34.39 23.65 0.87
CA VAL A 47 -34.45 25.09 1.08
C VAL A 47 -35.37 25.75 0.05
N SER A 48 -36.26 26.64 0.48
CA SER A 48 -37.20 27.31 -0.41
C SER A 48 -36.48 28.31 -1.34
N LYS A 49 -36.92 28.39 -2.60
CA LYS A 49 -36.38 29.32 -3.60
C LYS A 49 -36.42 30.78 -3.12
N ASP A 50 -37.48 31.17 -2.37
CA ASP A 50 -37.63 32.51 -1.88
C ASP A 50 -36.53 32.91 -0.90
N LYS A 51 -36.06 31.95 -0.06
CA LYS A 51 -34.94 32.18 0.85
C LYS A 51 -33.62 32.29 0.12
N VAL A 52 -33.43 31.52 -0.94
CA VAL A 52 -32.21 31.61 -1.81
C VAL A 52 -32.18 32.99 -2.49
N ASN A 53 -33.30 33.40 -3.10
CA ASN A 53 -33.43 34.73 -3.72
C ASN A 53 -33.16 35.86 -2.73
N TYR A 54 -33.71 35.75 -1.52
CA TYR A 54 -33.51 36.75 -0.45
C TYR A 54 -32.03 36.92 -0.09
N VAL A 55 -31.27 35.82 0.00
CA VAL A 55 -29.82 35.88 0.28
C VAL A 55 -29.06 36.47 -0.90
N LEU A 56 -29.45 36.13 -2.13
CA LEU A 56 -28.85 36.72 -3.34
C LEU A 56 -29.05 38.24 -3.38
N GLU A 57 -30.26 38.73 -3.10
CA GLU A 57 -30.56 40.16 -3.04
C GLU A 57 -29.73 40.87 -1.96
N LYS A 58 -29.60 40.29 -0.76
CA LYS A 58 -28.71 40.81 0.29
C LYS A 58 -27.26 40.92 -0.12
N LEU A 59 -26.82 39.98 -0.92
CA LEU A 59 -25.48 40.00 -1.50
C LEU A 59 -25.40 40.85 -2.79
N GLY A 60 -26.45 41.53 -3.18
CA GLY A 60 -26.50 42.38 -4.41
C GLY A 60 -26.21 41.56 -5.68
N LEU A 61 -26.57 40.28 -5.66
CA LEU A 61 -26.42 39.38 -6.81
C LEU A 61 -27.75 39.31 -7.56
N SER A 62 -27.72 39.47 -8.87
CA SER A 62 -28.89 39.23 -9.71
C SER A 62 -28.85 37.81 -10.27
N LEU A 63 -30.04 37.20 -10.39
CA LEU A 63 -30.20 35.87 -11.00
C LEU A 63 -29.62 35.81 -12.43
N ASP A 64 -29.67 36.91 -13.16
CA ASP A 64 -29.17 37.00 -14.55
C ASP A 64 -27.64 36.88 -14.65
N ARG A 65 -26.89 37.24 -13.58
CA ARG A 65 -25.41 37.14 -13.54
C ARG A 65 -24.92 35.84 -12.98
N LEU A 66 -25.76 35.05 -12.31
CA LEU A 66 -25.38 33.77 -11.73
C LEU A 66 -24.79 32.80 -12.76
N PRO A 67 -25.37 32.61 -13.98
CA PRO A 67 -24.80 31.70 -14.98
C PRO A 67 -23.36 32.04 -15.37
N GLU A 68 -23.05 33.34 -15.51
CA GLU A 68 -21.67 33.77 -15.82
C GLU A 68 -20.68 33.51 -14.66
N MET A 69 -21.14 33.76 -13.43
CA MET A 69 -20.36 33.52 -12.23
C MET A 69 -20.13 32.00 -12.00
N MET A 70 -21.16 31.20 -12.22
CA MET A 70 -21.11 29.72 -12.12
C MET A 70 -20.14 29.15 -13.17
N THR A 71 -20.22 29.60 -14.43
CA THR A 71 -19.30 29.18 -15.48
C THR A 71 -17.86 29.56 -15.17
N GLY A 72 -17.63 30.75 -14.63
CA GLY A 72 -16.30 31.20 -14.21
C GLY A 72 -15.74 30.38 -13.04
N GLU A 73 -16.60 29.96 -12.12
CA GLU A 73 -16.20 29.14 -10.95
C GLU A 73 -15.92 27.70 -11.35
N GLN A 74 -16.78 27.09 -12.16
CA GLN A 74 -16.54 25.77 -12.72
C GLN A 74 -15.20 25.71 -13.47
N LYS A 75 -14.91 26.72 -14.29
CA LYS A 75 -13.63 26.80 -15.00
C LYS A 75 -12.43 26.84 -14.02
N LYS A 76 -12.51 27.59 -12.92
CA LYS A 76 -11.46 27.61 -11.91
C LYS A 76 -11.28 26.25 -11.23
N LEU A 77 -12.38 25.56 -10.92
CA LEU A 77 -12.33 24.20 -10.36
C LEU A 77 -11.70 23.20 -11.33
N GLU A 78 -12.04 23.30 -12.63
CA GLU A 78 -11.42 22.48 -13.68
C GLU A 78 -9.92 22.76 -13.82
N ASP A 79 -9.51 24.03 -13.77
CA ASP A 79 -8.10 24.42 -13.82
C ASP A 79 -7.33 23.85 -12.62
N ILE A 80 -7.89 23.92 -11.41
CA ILE A 80 -7.27 23.32 -10.22
C ILE A 80 -7.22 21.79 -10.32
N ARG A 81 -8.29 21.15 -10.81
CA ARG A 81 -8.31 19.71 -11.05
C ARG A 81 -7.20 19.30 -12.02
N LEU A 82 -7.00 20.03 -13.10
CA LEU A 82 -5.94 19.79 -14.08
C LEU A 82 -4.56 19.96 -13.43
N GLN A 83 -4.36 21.00 -12.64
CA GLN A 83 -3.08 21.22 -11.93
C GLN A 83 -2.78 20.10 -10.94
N LEU A 84 -3.77 19.61 -10.17
CA LEU A 84 -3.61 18.48 -9.26
C LEU A 84 -3.32 17.18 -10.02
N ALA A 85 -3.95 16.94 -11.16
CA ALA A 85 -3.63 15.80 -12.01
C ALA A 85 -2.20 15.86 -12.57
N ALA A 86 -1.73 17.06 -12.96
CA ALA A 86 -0.35 17.27 -13.37
C ALA A 86 0.64 16.99 -12.22
N VAL A 87 0.33 17.43 -11.00
CA VAL A 87 1.13 17.12 -9.82
C VAL A 87 1.20 15.62 -9.58
N GLU A 88 0.06 14.91 -9.65
CA GLU A 88 0.01 13.45 -9.47
C GLU A 88 0.89 12.74 -10.49
N SER A 89 0.80 13.15 -11.77
CA SER A 89 1.62 12.59 -12.85
C SER A 89 3.13 12.81 -12.63
N LEU A 90 3.51 13.98 -12.14
CA LEU A 90 4.92 14.28 -11.83
C LEU A 90 5.44 13.44 -10.67
N ILE A 91 4.62 13.23 -9.62
CA ILE A 91 4.99 12.35 -8.51
C ILE A 91 5.18 10.91 -9.02
N ASP A 92 4.28 10.42 -9.86
CA ASP A 92 4.34 9.06 -10.42
C ASP A 92 5.53 8.87 -11.36
N ALA A 93 5.92 9.92 -12.09
CA ALA A 93 7.13 9.95 -12.90
C ALA A 93 8.42 10.18 -12.09
N GLN A 94 8.35 10.25 -10.77
CA GLN A 94 9.47 10.55 -9.85
C GLN A 94 10.13 11.92 -10.06
N GLU A 95 9.45 12.84 -10.73
CA GLU A 95 9.86 14.24 -10.90
C GLU A 95 9.55 15.06 -9.64
N THR A 96 10.09 14.62 -8.50
CA THR A 96 9.71 15.11 -7.17
C THR A 96 9.97 16.59 -6.97
N LYS A 97 11.02 17.14 -7.59
CA LYS A 97 11.36 18.57 -7.47
C LYS A 97 10.28 19.45 -8.11
N LEU A 98 9.88 19.13 -9.33
CA LEU A 98 8.85 19.88 -10.06
C LEU A 98 7.47 19.72 -9.42
N ALA A 99 7.19 18.51 -8.90
CA ALA A 99 5.97 18.25 -8.13
C ALA A 99 5.90 19.13 -6.86
N ALA A 100 7.03 19.28 -6.14
CA ALA A 100 7.09 20.14 -4.97
C ALA A 100 6.82 21.61 -5.31
N GLU A 101 7.47 22.15 -6.35
CA GLU A 101 7.28 23.54 -6.80
C GLU A 101 5.80 23.80 -7.16
N LYS A 102 5.15 22.87 -7.86
CA LYS A 102 3.74 22.99 -8.19
C LYS A 102 2.83 22.90 -6.97
N LEU A 103 3.10 21.98 -6.03
CA LEU A 103 2.34 21.88 -4.77
C LEU A 103 2.45 23.17 -3.93
N GLU A 104 3.64 23.77 -3.88
CA GLU A 104 3.84 25.03 -3.15
C GLU A 104 3.10 26.20 -3.82
N SER A 105 2.96 26.21 -5.14
CA SER A 105 2.23 27.26 -5.88
C SER A 105 0.70 27.16 -5.72
N LEU A 106 0.17 25.98 -5.38
CA LEU A 106 -1.28 25.72 -5.38
C LEU A 106 -2.04 26.18 -4.13
N GLN A 107 -1.45 26.69 -3.10
CA GLN A 107 -2.01 27.25 -1.85
C GLN A 107 -3.56 27.15 -1.73
N LEU A 108 -4.09 25.95 -1.45
CA LEU A 108 -5.52 25.77 -1.27
C LEU A 108 -5.89 25.90 0.22
N GLU A 109 -6.89 26.72 0.52
CA GLU A 109 -7.48 26.82 1.85
C GLU A 109 -8.21 25.51 2.23
N ASP A 110 -8.29 25.20 3.54
CA ASP A 110 -8.90 23.95 4.04
C ASP A 110 -10.38 23.77 3.64
N ASP A 111 -11.09 24.84 3.37
CA ASP A 111 -12.48 24.81 2.95
C ASP A 111 -12.69 24.66 1.44
N HIS A 112 -11.62 24.63 0.65
CA HIS A 112 -11.69 24.44 -0.77
C HIS A 112 -12.12 23.00 -1.11
N PRO A 113 -13.01 22.76 -2.12
CA PRO A 113 -13.49 21.41 -2.45
C PRO A 113 -12.38 20.39 -2.75
N PHE A 114 -11.25 20.82 -3.30
CA PHE A 114 -10.10 19.98 -3.60
C PHE A 114 -9.01 19.99 -2.52
N ALA A 115 -9.21 20.62 -1.37
CA ALA A 115 -8.22 20.60 -0.27
C ALA A 115 -7.88 19.18 0.20
N PRO A 116 -8.85 18.23 0.38
CA PRO A 116 -8.53 16.85 0.72
C PRO A 116 -7.61 16.20 -0.32
N HIS A 117 -7.89 16.41 -1.61
CA HIS A 117 -7.09 15.86 -2.69
C HIS A 117 -5.67 16.46 -2.74
N PHE A 118 -5.55 17.76 -2.54
CA PHE A 118 -4.26 18.45 -2.41
C PHE A 118 -3.41 17.86 -1.26
N HIS A 119 -3.98 17.71 -0.06
CA HIS A 119 -3.27 17.13 1.08
C HIS A 119 -2.92 15.66 0.85
N ARG A 120 -3.76 14.88 0.15
CA ARG A 120 -3.44 13.52 -0.27
C ARG A 120 -2.20 13.50 -1.21
N LEU A 121 -2.14 14.36 -2.22
CA LEU A 121 -0.99 14.47 -3.12
C LEU A 121 0.27 14.91 -2.39
N ARG A 122 0.14 15.86 -1.45
CA ARG A 122 1.24 16.27 -0.59
C ARG A 122 1.75 15.10 0.25
N GLY A 123 0.85 14.28 0.79
CA GLY A 123 1.21 13.05 1.49
C GLY A 123 1.95 12.05 0.61
N LYS A 124 1.44 11.81 -0.62
CA LYS A 124 2.07 10.95 -1.62
C LYS A 124 3.50 11.41 -1.95
N TYR A 125 3.67 12.68 -2.25
CA TYR A 125 4.99 13.29 -2.46
C TYR A 125 5.94 13.06 -1.28
N LEU A 126 5.47 13.31 -0.04
CA LEU A 126 6.30 13.15 1.16
C LEU A 126 6.69 11.68 1.43
N ILE A 127 5.91 10.69 0.98
CA ILE A 127 6.28 9.28 1.03
C ILE A 127 7.45 9.01 0.08
N TYR A 128 7.43 9.50 -1.15
CA TYR A 128 8.56 9.38 -2.08
C TYR A 128 9.84 10.02 -1.55
N GLU A 129 9.70 11.15 -0.84
CA GLU A 129 10.80 11.82 -0.14
C GLU A 129 11.21 11.12 1.19
N ARG A 130 10.58 10.01 1.55
CA ARG A 130 10.79 9.28 2.82
C ARG A 130 10.60 10.15 4.08
N LYS A 131 9.77 11.19 4.01
CA LYS A 131 9.45 12.11 5.12
C LYS A 131 8.21 11.63 5.89
N TRP A 132 8.29 10.44 6.49
CA TRP A 132 7.16 9.65 7.02
C TRP A 132 6.23 10.43 7.95
N ASN A 133 6.76 11.09 8.98
CA ASN A 133 5.95 11.85 9.94
C ASN A 133 5.20 13.02 9.30
N ARG A 134 5.79 13.66 8.29
CA ARG A 134 5.15 14.74 7.54
C ARG A 134 4.09 14.20 6.59
N ALA A 135 4.34 13.03 5.99
CA ALA A 135 3.39 12.34 5.15
C ALA A 135 2.15 11.93 5.95
N GLU A 136 2.33 11.33 7.13
CA GLU A 136 1.23 10.94 8.02
C GLU A 136 0.37 12.14 8.41
N LYS A 137 0.98 13.27 8.77
CA LYS A 137 0.24 14.51 9.07
C LYS A 137 -0.57 15.02 7.87
N ALA A 138 0.03 15.02 6.67
CA ALA A 138 -0.65 15.49 5.47
C ALA A 138 -1.83 14.57 5.11
N LEU A 139 -1.66 13.24 5.21
CA LEU A 139 -2.70 12.26 4.91
C LEU A 139 -3.81 12.27 5.96
N SER A 140 -3.48 12.40 7.25
CA SER A 140 -4.47 12.57 8.31
C SER A 140 -5.29 13.85 8.13
N ASN A 141 -4.67 14.93 7.67
CA ASN A 141 -5.40 16.16 7.32
C ASN A 141 -6.30 15.95 6.10
N ALA A 142 -5.83 15.22 5.07
CA ALA A 142 -6.66 14.86 3.92
C ALA A 142 -7.93 14.10 4.37
N ILE A 143 -7.78 13.09 5.23
CA ILE A 143 -8.90 12.29 5.77
C ILE A 143 -9.87 13.18 6.56
N ARG A 144 -9.35 14.01 7.47
CA ARG A 144 -10.19 14.95 8.26
C ARG A 144 -11.02 15.87 7.37
N LEU A 145 -10.45 16.36 6.27
CA LEU A 145 -11.12 17.27 5.35
C LEU A 145 -12.10 16.56 4.38
N CYS A 146 -12.12 15.23 4.35
CA CYS A 146 -13.11 14.47 3.58
C CYS A 146 -14.50 14.52 4.25
N GLU A 147 -14.57 14.75 5.56
CA GLU A 147 -15.83 14.81 6.29
C GLU A 147 -16.74 15.91 5.72
N GLY A 148 -17.91 15.52 5.21
CA GLY A 148 -18.87 16.42 4.58
C GLY A 148 -18.44 17.00 3.22
N ASN A 149 -17.34 16.53 2.64
CA ASN A 149 -16.85 16.97 1.33
C ASN A 149 -17.25 15.96 0.23
N SER A 150 -18.36 16.24 -0.44
CA SER A 150 -18.90 15.36 -1.49
C SER A 150 -17.98 15.19 -2.70
N GLN A 151 -17.12 16.17 -2.98
CA GLN A 151 -16.14 16.05 -4.06
C GLN A 151 -15.04 15.03 -3.70
N ALA A 152 -14.58 15.07 -2.45
CA ALA A 152 -13.59 14.11 -1.95
C ALA A 152 -14.17 12.69 -1.88
N GLU A 153 -15.42 12.53 -1.43
CA GLU A 153 -16.13 11.25 -1.41
C GLU A 153 -16.27 10.69 -2.84
N ARG A 154 -16.72 11.51 -3.80
CA ARG A 154 -16.83 11.12 -5.20
C ARG A 154 -15.48 10.67 -5.79
N MET A 155 -14.39 11.31 -5.41
CA MET A 155 -13.04 11.00 -5.90
C MET A 155 -12.36 9.88 -5.13
N ASN A 156 -12.98 9.26 -4.13
CA ASN A 156 -12.37 8.26 -3.26
C ASN A 156 -11.06 8.74 -2.60
N VAL A 157 -11.02 10.02 -2.20
CA VAL A 157 -9.80 10.63 -1.63
C VAL A 157 -9.45 10.03 -0.29
N GLU A 158 -10.44 9.80 0.59
CA GLU A 158 -10.24 9.20 1.90
C GLU A 158 -9.69 7.77 1.78
N SER A 159 -10.31 6.95 0.95
CA SER A 159 -9.87 5.59 0.67
C SER A 159 -8.42 5.54 0.19
N ASP A 160 -8.03 6.44 -0.73
CA ASP A 160 -6.67 6.49 -1.25
C ASP A 160 -5.68 7.12 -0.25
N ALA A 161 -6.11 8.03 0.62
CA ALA A 161 -5.28 8.53 1.72
C ALA A 161 -4.91 7.41 2.71
N TYR A 162 -5.85 6.53 3.05
CA TYR A 162 -5.57 5.33 3.84
C TYR A 162 -4.65 4.35 3.10
N ASN A 163 -4.80 4.18 1.79
CA ASN A 163 -3.87 3.40 0.97
C ASN A 163 -2.43 3.95 1.09
N LEU A 164 -2.26 5.27 0.99
CA LEU A 164 -0.95 5.91 1.14
C LEU A 164 -0.40 5.80 2.57
N LEU A 165 -1.23 5.88 3.61
CA LEU A 165 -0.81 5.60 4.99
C LEU A 165 -0.34 4.16 5.14
N SER A 166 -1.04 3.20 4.53
CA SER A 166 -0.63 1.79 4.54
C SER A 166 0.73 1.59 3.88
N LEU A 167 0.97 2.26 2.76
CA LEU A 167 2.26 2.23 2.05
C LEU A 167 3.38 2.87 2.89
N SER A 168 3.11 3.97 3.57
CA SER A 168 4.06 4.59 4.50
C SER A 168 4.45 3.64 5.64
N CYS A 169 3.49 2.92 6.23
CA CYS A 169 3.75 1.91 7.25
C CYS A 169 4.54 0.72 6.70
N TYR A 170 4.24 0.27 5.49
CA TYR A 170 5.01 -0.79 4.80
C TYR A 170 6.50 -0.43 4.69
N TYR A 171 6.83 0.76 4.21
CA TYR A 171 8.24 1.20 4.11
C TYR A 171 8.91 1.40 5.46
N GLN A 172 8.15 1.58 6.53
CA GLN A 172 8.64 1.63 7.90
C GLN A 172 8.67 0.24 8.58
N ASN A 173 8.35 -0.82 7.84
CA ASN A 173 8.27 -2.21 8.31
C ASN A 173 7.21 -2.46 9.41
N ASP A 174 6.18 -1.61 9.49
CA ASP A 174 5.01 -1.82 10.36
C ASP A 174 3.87 -2.47 9.56
N MET A 175 4.00 -3.78 9.31
CA MET A 175 3.05 -4.54 8.49
C MET A 175 1.66 -4.62 9.11
N ALA A 176 1.58 -4.69 10.45
CA ALA A 176 0.31 -4.77 11.16
C ALA A 176 -0.51 -3.48 10.98
N LYS A 177 0.14 -2.32 11.16
CA LYS A 177 -0.49 -1.02 10.93
C LYS A 177 -0.81 -0.79 9.45
N ALA A 178 0.05 -1.29 8.53
CA ALA A 178 -0.21 -1.25 7.10
C ALA A 178 -1.49 -2.02 6.73
N VAL A 179 -1.69 -3.23 7.24
CA VAL A 179 -2.91 -4.02 7.05
C VAL A 179 -4.13 -3.28 7.63
N HIS A 180 -4.02 -2.72 8.83
CA HIS A 180 -5.10 -1.96 9.45
C HIS A 180 -5.55 -0.77 8.59
N TYR A 181 -4.62 0.02 8.07
CA TYR A 181 -4.97 1.13 7.18
C TYR A 181 -5.58 0.66 5.85
N THR A 182 -5.19 -0.51 5.31
CA THR A 182 -5.89 -1.04 4.13
C THR A 182 -7.35 -1.40 4.43
N ASP A 183 -7.65 -1.88 5.63
CA ASP A 183 -9.04 -2.16 6.04
C ASP A 183 -9.85 -0.87 6.14
N GLN A 184 -9.32 0.17 6.79
CA GLN A 184 -9.97 1.48 6.84
C GLN A 184 -10.21 2.07 5.43
N GLY A 185 -9.23 1.95 4.53
CA GLY A 185 -9.38 2.39 3.16
C GLY A 185 -10.47 1.65 2.39
N LEU A 186 -10.63 0.34 2.63
CA LEU A 186 -11.69 -0.46 2.02
C LEU A 186 -13.08 -0.12 2.60
N GLU A 187 -13.17 0.23 3.88
CA GLU A 187 -14.40 0.70 4.52
C GLU A 187 -14.83 2.08 4.00
N ALA A 188 -13.87 2.98 3.78
CA ALA A 188 -14.10 4.32 3.25
C ALA A 188 -14.36 4.36 1.72
N PHE A 189 -14.26 3.22 1.02
CA PHE A 189 -14.36 3.19 -0.44
C PHE A 189 -15.80 3.34 -0.91
N ASN A 190 -16.05 4.36 -1.77
CA ASN A 190 -17.32 4.57 -2.45
C ASN A 190 -17.32 3.85 -3.82
N PRO A 191 -18.11 2.76 -4.00
CA PRO A 191 -18.16 2.01 -5.25
C PRO A 191 -18.77 2.78 -6.43
N GLU A 192 -19.61 3.79 -6.15
CA GLU A 192 -20.23 4.65 -7.16
C GLU A 192 -19.33 5.85 -7.53
N GLY A 193 -18.22 6.02 -6.81
CA GLY A 193 -17.28 7.11 -7.04
C GLY A 193 -16.37 6.89 -8.25
N GLU A 194 -15.51 7.88 -8.46
CA GLU A 194 -14.38 7.83 -9.39
C GLU A 194 -13.23 7.00 -8.80
N ARG A 195 -12.13 6.78 -9.56
CA ARG A 195 -10.91 6.10 -9.11
C ARG A 195 -11.17 4.68 -8.56
N LYS A 196 -12.03 3.93 -9.23
CA LYS A 196 -12.43 2.56 -8.83
C LYS A 196 -11.25 1.60 -8.63
N HIS A 197 -10.11 1.89 -9.26
CA HIS A 197 -8.87 1.14 -9.10
C HIS A 197 -8.33 1.13 -7.64
N VAL A 198 -8.66 2.15 -6.83
CA VAL A 198 -8.19 2.26 -5.43
C VAL A 198 -8.57 1.03 -4.61
N LYS A 199 -9.79 0.49 -4.79
CA LYS A 199 -10.22 -0.77 -4.16
C LYS A 199 -9.24 -1.92 -4.41
N TYR A 200 -8.86 -2.09 -5.67
CA TYR A 200 -8.00 -3.21 -6.07
C TYR A 200 -6.54 -3.00 -5.63
N VAL A 201 -6.08 -1.75 -5.62
CA VAL A 201 -4.76 -1.39 -5.08
C VAL A 201 -4.70 -1.69 -3.57
N LEU A 202 -5.72 -1.34 -2.80
CA LEU A 202 -5.83 -1.67 -1.37
C LEU A 202 -5.82 -3.18 -1.14
N LEU A 203 -6.62 -3.96 -1.89
CA LEU A 203 -6.66 -5.41 -1.79
C LEU A 203 -5.33 -6.06 -2.16
N ARG A 204 -4.67 -5.57 -3.23
CA ARG A 204 -3.32 -5.98 -3.63
C ARG A 204 -2.32 -5.72 -2.50
N ASN A 205 -2.28 -4.50 -1.98
CA ASN A 205 -1.35 -4.10 -0.93
C ASN A 205 -1.57 -4.95 0.34
N LYS A 206 -2.83 -5.14 0.75
CA LYS A 206 -3.17 -6.03 1.88
C LYS A 206 -2.68 -7.46 1.64
N GLY A 207 -2.87 -8.00 0.43
CA GLY A 207 -2.37 -9.32 0.06
C GLY A 207 -0.84 -9.42 0.19
N ILE A 208 -0.11 -8.40 -0.30
CA ILE A 208 1.35 -8.32 -0.20
C ILE A 208 1.80 -8.22 1.27
N TYR A 209 1.15 -7.38 2.09
CA TYR A 209 1.53 -7.22 3.50
C TYR A 209 1.33 -8.52 4.28
N LEU A 210 0.22 -9.22 4.07
CA LEU A 210 -0.04 -10.52 4.66
C LEU A 210 0.97 -11.59 4.19
N GLU A 211 1.33 -11.57 2.92
CA GLU A 211 2.38 -12.45 2.37
C GLU A 211 3.73 -12.18 3.08
N ARG A 212 4.11 -10.91 3.26
CA ARG A 212 5.35 -10.52 3.98
C ARG A 212 5.35 -10.91 5.44
N MET A 213 4.17 -10.96 6.07
CA MET A 213 4.02 -11.47 7.44
C MET A 213 4.04 -13.01 7.53
N GLY A 214 4.07 -13.73 6.41
CA GLY A 214 3.94 -15.20 6.38
C GLY A 214 2.50 -15.71 6.48
N ARG A 215 1.50 -14.82 6.46
CA ARG A 215 0.08 -15.14 6.63
C ARG A 215 -0.55 -15.61 5.32
N VAL A 216 -0.17 -16.81 4.87
CA VAL A 216 -0.51 -17.37 3.55
C VAL A 216 -2.03 -17.50 3.35
N VAL A 217 -2.75 -18.10 4.29
CA VAL A 217 -4.19 -18.37 4.14
C VAL A 217 -5.04 -17.09 4.05
N PRO A 218 -4.87 -16.09 4.93
CA PRO A 218 -5.56 -14.80 4.78
C PRO A 218 -5.24 -14.10 3.46
N ALA A 219 -3.99 -14.12 3.00
CA ALA A 219 -3.58 -13.53 1.73
C ALA A 219 -4.25 -14.22 0.54
N LEU A 220 -4.30 -15.57 0.54
CA LEU A 220 -4.93 -16.35 -0.53
C LEU A 220 -6.44 -16.06 -0.62
N ARG A 221 -7.13 -15.91 0.52
CA ARG A 221 -8.56 -15.52 0.53
C ARG A 221 -8.82 -14.18 -0.18
N ILE A 222 -7.90 -13.22 -0.05
CA ILE A 222 -8.01 -11.94 -0.77
C ILE A 222 -7.87 -12.17 -2.28
N VAL A 223 -6.87 -12.95 -2.68
CA VAL A 223 -6.63 -13.26 -4.09
C VAL A 223 -7.84 -14.00 -4.68
N ASP A 224 -8.39 -14.99 -4.01
CA ASP A 224 -9.56 -15.74 -4.47
C ASP A 224 -10.80 -14.85 -4.61
N LYS A 225 -10.99 -13.90 -3.69
CA LYS A 225 -12.10 -12.93 -3.77
C LYS A 225 -11.98 -12.00 -4.98
N VAL A 226 -10.75 -11.58 -5.32
CA VAL A 226 -10.50 -10.64 -6.44
C VAL A 226 -10.47 -11.38 -7.79
N TRP A 227 -10.10 -12.63 -7.81
CA TRP A 227 -9.84 -13.40 -9.04
C TRP A 227 -10.95 -13.33 -10.10
N PRO A 228 -12.25 -13.46 -9.75
CA PRO A 228 -13.36 -13.33 -10.72
C PRO A 228 -13.50 -11.90 -11.27
N GLU A 229 -12.90 -10.91 -10.61
CA GLU A 229 -12.99 -9.49 -10.96
C GLU A 229 -11.75 -8.98 -11.72
N LEU A 230 -10.73 -9.82 -11.97
CA LEU A 230 -9.48 -9.38 -12.62
C LEU A 230 -9.70 -8.63 -13.93
N GLY A 231 -10.68 -9.06 -14.75
CA GLY A 231 -11.02 -8.40 -16.00
C GLY A 231 -11.65 -7.00 -15.86
N LYS A 232 -11.99 -6.59 -14.64
CA LYS A 232 -12.52 -5.23 -14.33
C LYS A 232 -11.42 -4.27 -13.88
N ILE A 233 -10.19 -4.75 -13.73
CA ILE A 233 -9.06 -3.97 -13.24
C ILE A 233 -8.33 -3.35 -14.43
N ASP A 234 -8.39 -2.03 -14.55
CA ASP A 234 -7.75 -1.30 -15.65
C ASP A 234 -6.22 -1.22 -15.50
N GLN A 235 -5.71 -1.31 -14.28
CA GLN A 235 -4.27 -1.23 -14.02
C GLN A 235 -3.58 -2.58 -14.20
N THR A 236 -2.85 -2.73 -15.30
CA THR A 236 -2.12 -3.95 -15.67
C THR A 236 -1.17 -4.44 -14.57
N GLU A 237 -0.46 -3.53 -13.91
CA GLU A 237 0.47 -3.87 -12.82
C GLU A 237 -0.27 -4.46 -11.61
N THR A 238 -1.47 -3.96 -11.30
CA THR A 238 -2.30 -4.52 -10.23
C THR A 238 -2.75 -5.94 -10.56
N VAL A 239 -3.17 -6.20 -11.80
CA VAL A 239 -3.53 -7.55 -12.28
C VAL A 239 -2.32 -8.49 -12.16
N LEU A 240 -1.15 -8.07 -12.63
CA LEU A 240 0.08 -8.87 -12.57
C LEU A 240 0.52 -9.17 -11.14
N SER A 241 0.32 -8.22 -10.22
CA SER A 241 0.58 -8.45 -8.80
C SER A 241 -0.31 -9.57 -8.22
N PHE A 242 -1.56 -9.71 -8.68
CA PHE A 242 -2.43 -10.83 -8.27
C PHE A 242 -1.98 -12.16 -8.87
N TYR A 243 -1.47 -12.21 -10.12
CA TYR A 243 -0.85 -13.41 -10.68
C TYR A 243 0.37 -13.83 -9.86
N TRP A 244 1.24 -12.88 -9.52
CA TRP A 244 2.40 -13.15 -8.68
C TRP A 244 1.99 -13.63 -7.28
N LEU A 245 1.08 -12.93 -6.60
CA LEU A 245 0.58 -13.33 -5.27
C LEU A 245 -0.02 -14.73 -5.30
N ARG A 246 -0.87 -15.04 -6.27
CA ARG A 246 -1.49 -16.35 -6.39
C ARG A 246 -0.45 -17.44 -6.54
N SER A 247 0.50 -17.22 -7.44
CA SER A 247 1.59 -18.16 -7.69
C SER A 247 2.45 -18.39 -6.45
N GLU A 248 2.91 -17.33 -5.77
CA GLU A 248 3.75 -17.44 -4.58
C GLU A 248 3.01 -18.08 -3.40
N LEU A 249 1.74 -17.72 -3.18
CA LEU A 249 0.94 -18.26 -2.09
C LEU A 249 0.60 -19.74 -2.28
N LEU A 250 0.26 -20.16 -3.50
CA LEU A 250 0.06 -21.57 -3.85
C LEU A 250 1.36 -22.37 -3.71
N ARG A 251 2.49 -21.82 -4.16
CA ARG A 251 3.81 -22.42 -3.95
C ARG A 251 4.10 -22.68 -2.48
N ARG A 252 3.88 -21.68 -1.62
CA ARG A 252 4.04 -21.83 -0.15
C ARG A 252 3.07 -22.82 0.46
N GLY A 253 1.90 -22.99 -0.14
CA GLY A 253 0.92 -24.00 0.23
C GLY A 253 1.24 -25.40 -0.32
N GLY A 254 2.32 -25.58 -1.09
CA GLY A 254 2.72 -26.85 -1.68
C GLY A 254 1.94 -27.23 -2.95
N VAL A 255 1.07 -26.36 -3.48
CA VAL A 255 0.26 -26.60 -4.69
C VAL A 255 1.05 -26.15 -5.92
N LEU A 256 2.13 -26.90 -6.26
CA LEU A 256 3.15 -26.45 -7.20
C LEU A 256 2.68 -26.39 -8.65
N ASP A 257 1.77 -27.28 -9.08
CA ASP A 257 1.27 -27.31 -10.47
C ASP A 257 0.44 -26.05 -10.80
N GLU A 258 -0.48 -25.68 -9.91
CA GLU A 258 -1.27 -24.48 -10.08
C GLU A 258 -0.41 -23.22 -9.92
N ALA A 259 0.52 -23.21 -8.97
CA ALA A 259 1.48 -22.11 -8.80
C ALA A 259 2.27 -21.85 -10.10
N MET A 260 2.78 -22.90 -10.74
CA MET A 260 3.49 -22.83 -12.02
C MET A 260 2.59 -22.27 -13.13
N LYS A 261 1.37 -22.78 -13.25
CA LYS A 261 0.38 -22.31 -14.23
C LYS A 261 0.19 -20.80 -14.14
N TYR A 262 -0.10 -20.29 -12.93
CA TYR A 262 -0.35 -18.86 -12.75
C TYR A 262 0.90 -18.00 -12.94
N ALA A 263 2.10 -18.49 -12.60
CA ALA A 263 3.34 -17.81 -12.93
C ALA A 263 3.54 -17.67 -14.44
N GLN A 264 3.30 -18.74 -15.19
CA GLN A 264 3.44 -18.75 -16.67
C GLN A 264 2.39 -17.86 -17.34
N GLU A 265 1.12 -17.92 -16.93
CA GLU A 265 0.06 -17.04 -17.41
C GLU A 265 0.41 -15.56 -17.15
N GLY A 266 0.90 -15.25 -15.95
CA GLY A 266 1.35 -13.90 -15.58
C GLY A 266 2.53 -13.43 -16.42
N ILE A 267 3.53 -14.30 -16.69
CA ILE A 267 4.67 -13.98 -17.56
C ILE A 267 4.18 -13.63 -18.97
N GLU A 268 3.27 -14.43 -19.52
CA GLU A 268 2.72 -14.18 -20.87
C GLU A 268 1.93 -12.87 -20.91
N PHE A 269 1.11 -12.62 -19.89
CA PHE A 269 0.35 -11.38 -19.78
C PHE A 269 1.26 -10.16 -19.63
N ALA A 270 2.32 -10.22 -18.80
CA ALA A 270 3.29 -9.16 -18.63
C ALA A 270 4.04 -8.85 -19.94
N ARG A 271 4.44 -9.89 -20.69
CA ARG A 271 5.11 -9.73 -22.01
C ARG A 271 4.21 -9.02 -23.03
N LYS A 272 2.96 -9.41 -23.13
CA LYS A 272 1.98 -8.81 -24.05
C LYS A 272 1.70 -7.35 -23.75
N ASN A 273 1.78 -6.96 -22.48
CA ASN A 273 1.49 -5.61 -22.01
C ASN A 273 2.75 -4.75 -21.74
N TRP A 274 3.93 -5.25 -22.05
CA TRP A 274 5.23 -4.56 -21.89
C TRP A 274 5.55 -4.12 -20.45
N VAL A 275 5.05 -4.87 -19.44
CA VAL A 275 5.28 -4.58 -18.02
C VAL A 275 6.47 -5.37 -17.51
N TRP A 276 7.66 -4.83 -17.71
CA TRP A 276 8.93 -5.52 -17.46
C TRP A 276 9.20 -5.81 -15.98
N ILE A 277 8.80 -4.90 -15.08
CA ILE A 277 9.03 -5.04 -13.64
C ILE A 277 8.31 -6.28 -13.07
N SER A 278 7.08 -6.53 -13.51
CA SER A 278 6.34 -7.73 -13.10
C SER A 278 6.92 -9.03 -13.65
N LEU A 279 7.59 -8.97 -14.80
CA LEU A 279 8.32 -10.14 -15.34
C LEU A 279 9.39 -10.61 -14.38
N PHE A 280 10.09 -9.69 -13.75
CA PHE A 280 11.12 -9.98 -12.78
C PHE A 280 10.60 -10.85 -11.62
N ASP A 281 9.52 -10.40 -10.97
CA ASP A 281 8.92 -11.13 -9.85
C ASP A 281 8.34 -12.49 -10.28
N LEU A 282 7.70 -12.54 -11.45
CA LEU A 282 7.09 -13.76 -11.99
C LEU A 282 8.13 -14.81 -12.39
N TRP A 283 9.25 -14.41 -13.02
CA TRP A 283 10.35 -15.33 -13.31
C TRP A 283 11.04 -15.80 -12.02
N THR A 284 11.15 -14.93 -11.01
CA THR A 284 11.72 -15.32 -9.71
C THR A 284 10.86 -16.37 -9.02
N VAL A 285 9.52 -16.20 -9.00
CA VAL A 285 8.64 -17.20 -8.39
C VAL A 285 8.62 -18.50 -9.18
N LEU A 286 8.65 -18.44 -10.54
CA LEU A 286 8.70 -19.63 -11.38
C LEU A 286 10.00 -20.41 -11.15
N GLY A 287 11.15 -19.76 -11.09
CA GLY A 287 12.42 -20.38 -10.73
C GLY A 287 12.38 -21.02 -9.34
N THR A 288 11.72 -20.38 -8.38
CA THR A 288 11.54 -20.94 -7.03
C THR A 288 10.66 -22.20 -7.05
N ILE A 289 9.59 -22.22 -7.87
CA ILE A 289 8.72 -23.39 -8.03
C ILE A 289 9.52 -24.58 -8.60
N TYR A 290 10.39 -24.35 -9.60
CA TYR A 290 11.28 -25.38 -10.12
C TYR A 290 12.27 -25.88 -9.06
N MET A 291 12.81 -24.99 -8.21
CA MET A 291 13.62 -25.40 -7.05
C MET A 291 12.86 -26.33 -6.09
N ASP A 292 11.62 -25.99 -5.75
CA ASP A 292 10.78 -26.78 -4.85
C ASP A 292 10.47 -28.16 -5.46
N ARG A 293 10.45 -28.27 -6.79
CA ARG A 293 10.37 -29.52 -7.54
C ARG A 293 11.73 -30.24 -7.69
N LYS A 294 12.82 -29.64 -7.20
CA LYS A 294 14.20 -30.12 -7.38
C LYS A 294 14.68 -30.16 -8.85
N ASP A 295 14.02 -29.39 -9.69
CA ASP A 295 14.41 -29.17 -11.08
C ASP A 295 15.32 -27.94 -11.17
N TYR A 296 16.57 -28.12 -10.80
CA TYR A 296 17.54 -27.02 -10.68
C TYR A 296 18.00 -26.49 -12.05
N GLU A 297 17.89 -27.27 -13.11
CA GLU A 297 18.21 -26.83 -14.47
C GLU A 297 17.23 -25.74 -14.93
N ASN A 298 15.96 -26.02 -14.85
CA ASN A 298 14.91 -25.04 -15.18
C ASN A 298 14.86 -23.87 -14.18
N ALA A 299 15.15 -24.12 -12.89
CA ALA A 299 15.27 -23.05 -11.90
C ALA A 299 16.38 -22.05 -12.30
N LYS A 300 17.55 -22.56 -12.66
CA LYS A 300 18.69 -21.74 -13.12
C LYS A 300 18.33 -20.94 -14.36
N ALA A 301 17.71 -21.57 -15.36
CA ALA A 301 17.26 -20.89 -16.58
C ALA A 301 16.32 -19.71 -16.27
N CYS A 302 15.38 -19.88 -15.32
CA CYS A 302 14.51 -18.80 -14.88
C CYS A 302 15.31 -17.65 -14.22
N PHE A 303 16.24 -17.95 -13.33
CA PHE A 303 17.06 -16.95 -12.65
C PHE A 303 18.04 -16.24 -13.59
N ASP A 304 18.56 -16.93 -14.60
CA ASP A 304 19.43 -16.33 -15.65
C ASP A 304 18.65 -15.26 -16.43
N VAL A 305 17.35 -15.48 -16.72
CA VAL A 305 16.49 -14.45 -17.31
C VAL A 305 16.41 -13.23 -16.40
N VAL A 306 16.17 -13.43 -15.09
CA VAL A 306 16.06 -12.34 -14.12
C VAL A 306 17.37 -11.54 -14.03
N LEU A 307 18.51 -12.24 -13.94
CA LEU A 307 19.82 -11.60 -13.86
C LEU A 307 20.15 -10.81 -15.14
N SER A 308 19.75 -11.32 -16.32
CA SER A 308 19.95 -10.59 -17.60
C SER A 308 19.14 -9.30 -17.70
N LEU A 309 18.10 -9.14 -16.90
CA LEU A 309 17.28 -7.94 -16.85
C LEU A 309 17.79 -6.91 -15.81
N GLN A 310 18.79 -7.27 -15.02
CA GLN A 310 19.27 -6.47 -13.88
C GLN A 310 19.66 -5.04 -14.27
N ASP A 311 20.35 -4.87 -15.36
CA ASP A 311 20.85 -3.56 -15.81
C ASP A 311 19.74 -2.64 -16.35
N LYS A 312 18.57 -3.21 -16.63
CA LYS A 312 17.40 -2.46 -17.13
C LYS A 312 16.59 -1.80 -16.04
N PHE A 313 16.80 -2.22 -14.77
CA PHE A 313 16.05 -1.72 -13.63
C PHE A 313 16.97 -1.03 -12.63
N PRO A 314 16.81 0.28 -12.41
CA PRO A 314 17.56 1.02 -11.37
C PRO A 314 17.16 0.61 -9.95
N GLU A 315 15.99 -0.01 -9.78
CA GLU A 315 15.41 -0.38 -8.48
C GLU A 315 16.05 -1.64 -7.92
N LYS A 316 17.10 -1.44 -7.14
CA LYS A 316 17.92 -2.51 -6.56
C LYS A 316 17.21 -3.36 -5.50
N GLU A 317 16.04 -2.90 -5.03
CA GLU A 317 15.21 -3.56 -4.00
C GLU A 317 14.66 -4.91 -4.45
N LEU A 318 14.32 -5.04 -5.71
CA LEU A 318 13.72 -6.23 -6.29
C LEU A 318 14.62 -7.47 -6.18
N PHE A 319 15.93 -7.26 -6.13
CA PHE A 319 16.91 -8.34 -6.20
C PHE A 319 17.16 -9.07 -4.89
N ILE A 320 16.71 -8.57 -3.73
CA ILE A 320 16.95 -9.20 -2.42
C ILE A 320 16.39 -10.64 -2.41
N THR A 321 15.11 -10.78 -2.80
CA THR A 321 14.46 -12.10 -2.86
C THR A 321 15.13 -13.01 -3.88
N THR A 322 15.43 -12.50 -5.07
CA THR A 322 16.05 -13.27 -6.16
C THR A 322 17.42 -13.78 -5.75
N TYR A 323 18.29 -12.92 -5.23
CA TYR A 323 19.62 -13.34 -4.79
C TYR A 323 19.54 -14.36 -3.63
N THR A 324 18.61 -14.17 -2.69
CA THR A 324 18.37 -15.16 -1.65
C THR A 324 17.98 -16.52 -2.25
N ARG A 325 17.08 -16.55 -3.23
CA ARG A 325 16.64 -17.78 -3.90
C ARG A 325 17.76 -18.46 -4.70
N ILE A 326 18.55 -17.67 -5.43
CA ILE A 326 19.73 -18.19 -6.16
C ILE A 326 20.73 -18.78 -5.16
N GLY A 327 21.01 -18.09 -4.07
CA GLY A 327 21.88 -18.60 -3.01
C GLY A 327 21.39 -19.95 -2.45
N ILE A 328 20.09 -20.06 -2.14
CA ILE A 328 19.46 -21.31 -1.68
C ILE A 328 19.57 -22.41 -2.78
N MET A 329 19.38 -22.07 -4.05
CA MET A 329 19.55 -23.02 -5.15
C MET A 329 20.95 -23.63 -5.16
N TYR A 330 21.98 -22.81 -5.10
CA TYR A 330 23.37 -23.29 -5.06
C TYR A 330 23.68 -24.08 -3.77
N MET A 331 23.10 -23.72 -2.64
CA MET A 331 23.20 -24.53 -1.40
C MET A 331 22.62 -25.93 -1.60
N ASN A 332 21.46 -26.06 -2.25
CA ASN A 332 20.83 -27.35 -2.56
C ASN A 332 21.68 -28.19 -3.51
N LEU A 333 22.42 -27.57 -4.41
CA LEU A 333 23.40 -28.20 -5.31
C LEU A 333 24.74 -28.50 -4.61
N LYS A 334 24.92 -28.06 -3.33
CA LYS A 334 26.17 -28.10 -2.57
C LYS A 334 27.33 -27.30 -3.19
N GLU A 335 26.99 -26.32 -4.00
CA GLU A 335 27.91 -25.37 -4.62
C GLU A 335 28.14 -24.15 -3.74
N TRP A 336 28.76 -24.38 -2.58
CA TRP A 336 28.88 -23.41 -1.49
C TRP A 336 29.58 -22.11 -1.89
N ASP A 337 30.59 -22.19 -2.69
CA ASP A 337 31.37 -21.04 -3.17
C ASP A 337 30.53 -20.11 -4.07
N GLN A 338 29.58 -20.68 -4.80
CA GLN A 338 28.63 -19.91 -5.61
C GLN A 338 27.46 -19.37 -4.79
N ALA A 339 27.01 -20.09 -3.76
CA ALA A 339 25.89 -19.67 -2.92
C ALA A 339 26.19 -18.39 -2.11
N LYS A 340 27.37 -18.34 -1.50
CA LYS A 340 27.73 -17.29 -0.54
C LYS A 340 27.69 -15.88 -1.11
N PRO A 341 28.26 -15.57 -2.29
CA PRO A 341 28.21 -14.21 -2.85
C PRO A 341 26.79 -13.68 -3.08
N PHE A 342 25.85 -14.55 -3.50
CA PHE A 342 24.45 -14.15 -3.67
C PHE A 342 23.78 -13.84 -2.33
N LEU A 343 24.04 -14.64 -1.31
CA LEU A 343 23.48 -14.40 0.05
C LEU A 343 24.07 -13.14 0.67
N ASP A 344 25.37 -12.89 0.53
CA ASP A 344 26.04 -11.67 0.99
C ASP A 344 25.44 -10.42 0.33
N GLU A 345 25.22 -10.46 -0.99
CA GLU A 345 24.63 -9.33 -1.72
C GLU A 345 23.15 -9.12 -1.36
N ALA A 346 22.39 -10.21 -1.12
CA ALA A 346 21.02 -10.12 -0.63
C ALA A 346 20.95 -9.43 0.75
N ILE A 347 21.81 -9.80 1.69
CA ILE A 347 21.90 -9.19 3.00
C ILE A 347 22.25 -7.69 2.88
N LYS A 348 23.33 -7.38 2.13
CA LYS A 348 23.78 -6.01 1.91
C LYS A 348 22.67 -5.11 1.36
N LYS A 349 21.93 -5.59 0.35
CA LYS A 349 20.80 -4.86 -0.23
C LYS A 349 19.65 -4.73 0.77
N GLY A 350 19.33 -5.79 1.51
CA GLY A 350 18.28 -5.77 2.53
C GLY A 350 18.56 -4.74 3.63
N GLU A 351 19.81 -4.64 4.07
CA GLU A 351 20.26 -3.64 5.04
C GLU A 351 20.17 -2.22 4.48
N TYR A 352 20.72 -2.02 3.27
CA TYR A 352 20.70 -0.71 2.61
C TYR A 352 19.28 -0.17 2.40
N MET A 353 18.36 -1.05 2.01
CA MET A 353 16.97 -0.69 1.71
C MET A 353 16.10 -0.64 2.97
N ASN A 354 16.60 -1.12 4.11
CA ASN A 354 15.84 -1.32 5.34
C ASN A 354 14.58 -2.17 5.12
N ASP A 355 14.66 -3.19 4.26
CA ASP A 355 13.56 -4.13 3.98
C ASP A 355 13.65 -5.32 4.93
N VAL A 356 13.08 -5.17 6.11
CA VAL A 356 13.21 -6.15 7.20
C VAL A 356 12.66 -7.54 6.82
N PRO A 357 11.47 -7.69 6.19
CA PRO A 357 10.98 -9.01 5.81
C PRO A 357 11.91 -9.76 4.84
N ARG A 358 12.45 -9.07 3.83
CA ARG A 358 13.38 -9.69 2.88
C ARG A 358 14.76 -9.91 3.48
N LEU A 359 15.23 -8.98 4.32
CA LEU A 359 16.49 -9.12 5.04
C LEU A 359 16.47 -10.33 5.97
N THR A 360 15.38 -10.56 6.71
CA THR A 360 15.26 -11.74 7.58
C THR A 360 15.31 -13.05 6.79
N MET A 361 14.72 -13.10 5.58
CA MET A 361 14.85 -14.25 4.69
C MET A 361 16.32 -14.51 4.27
N ALA A 362 17.04 -13.46 3.87
CA ALA A 362 18.44 -13.56 3.46
C ALA A 362 19.34 -13.98 4.63
N LEU A 363 19.13 -13.41 5.82
CA LEU A 363 19.85 -13.79 7.03
C LEU A 363 19.57 -15.24 7.44
N THR A 364 18.32 -15.70 7.34
CA THR A 364 17.93 -17.08 7.60
C THR A 364 18.65 -18.04 6.63
N ALA A 365 18.66 -17.71 5.33
CA ALA A 365 19.37 -18.50 4.34
C ALA A 365 20.88 -18.54 4.59
N MET A 366 21.50 -17.45 5.03
CA MET A 366 22.92 -17.44 5.41
C MET A 366 23.17 -18.25 6.68
N GLY A 367 22.29 -18.22 7.66
CA GLY A 367 22.35 -19.12 8.83
C GLY A 367 22.27 -20.59 8.41
N ASP A 368 21.34 -20.94 7.51
CA ASP A 368 21.22 -22.29 6.95
C ASP A 368 22.49 -22.69 6.16
N TYR A 369 23.11 -21.75 5.42
CA TYR A 369 24.38 -21.96 4.73
C TYR A 369 25.48 -22.46 5.69
N TYR A 370 25.66 -21.80 6.81
CA TYR A 370 26.67 -22.20 7.81
C TYR A 370 26.28 -23.49 8.55
N ARG A 371 25.01 -23.61 8.95
CA ARG A 371 24.53 -24.79 9.66
C ARG A 371 24.67 -26.06 8.85
N LEU A 372 24.35 -26.05 7.56
CA LEU A 372 24.46 -27.20 6.67
C LEU A 372 25.91 -27.63 6.42
N GLN A 373 26.88 -26.73 6.62
CA GLN A 373 28.31 -27.02 6.59
C GLN A 373 28.89 -27.43 7.97
N GLY A 374 28.01 -27.61 8.99
CA GLY A 374 28.43 -28.00 10.33
C GLY A 374 28.94 -26.85 11.20
N ASN A 375 28.84 -25.60 10.71
CA ASN A 375 29.35 -24.42 11.42
C ASN A 375 28.24 -23.75 12.22
N SER A 376 27.78 -24.45 13.27
CA SER A 376 26.65 -24.00 14.09
C SER A 376 26.91 -22.68 14.83
N ARG A 377 28.16 -22.34 15.15
CA ARG A 377 28.46 -21.07 15.85
C ARG A 377 28.21 -19.85 14.99
N GLU A 378 28.64 -19.88 13.74
CA GLU A 378 28.35 -18.81 12.79
C GLU A 378 26.85 -18.73 12.47
N ALA A 379 26.18 -19.86 12.29
CA ALA A 379 24.74 -19.93 12.06
C ALA A 379 23.94 -19.23 13.18
N LEU A 380 24.32 -19.43 14.45
CA LEU A 380 23.69 -18.78 15.59
C LEU A 380 23.67 -17.25 15.46
N SER A 381 24.77 -16.65 14.99
CA SER A 381 24.88 -15.20 14.86
C SER A 381 23.82 -14.63 13.90
N TYR A 382 23.56 -15.31 12.79
CA TYR A 382 22.56 -14.92 11.80
C TYR A 382 21.14 -15.12 12.31
N TYR A 383 20.84 -16.26 12.93
CA TYR A 383 19.51 -16.51 13.47
C TYR A 383 19.15 -15.60 14.65
N GLN A 384 20.12 -15.21 15.49
CA GLN A 384 19.91 -14.21 16.53
C GLN A 384 19.60 -12.82 15.96
N ARG A 385 20.21 -12.47 14.81
CA ARG A 385 19.85 -11.24 14.09
C ARG A 385 18.42 -11.29 13.55
N VAL A 386 18.02 -12.45 13.00
CA VAL A 386 16.63 -12.66 12.53
C VAL A 386 15.66 -12.49 13.69
N GLU A 387 15.89 -13.16 14.81
CA GLU A 387 15.05 -13.08 16.01
C GLU A 387 14.87 -11.63 16.47
N LYS A 388 15.97 -10.88 16.62
CA LYS A 388 15.93 -9.48 17.06
C LYS A 388 15.14 -8.59 16.08
N LEU A 389 15.33 -8.76 14.78
CA LEU A 389 14.61 -8.00 13.77
C LEU A 389 13.12 -8.37 13.74
N ALA A 390 12.81 -9.66 13.76
CA ALA A 390 11.45 -10.16 13.74
C ALA A 390 10.65 -9.72 14.99
N ASN A 391 11.25 -9.82 16.17
CA ASN A 391 10.65 -9.37 17.42
C ASN A 391 10.39 -7.85 17.39
N ARG A 392 11.40 -7.06 17.00
CA ARG A 392 11.32 -5.59 16.94
C ARG A 392 10.20 -5.10 16.00
N HIS A 393 9.97 -5.81 14.90
CA HIS A 393 8.99 -5.44 13.86
C HIS A 393 7.70 -6.27 13.92
N ASN A 394 7.50 -7.03 15.01
CA ASN A 394 6.32 -7.86 15.27
C ASN A 394 6.00 -8.84 14.11
N LEU A 395 7.04 -9.46 13.53
CA LEU A 395 6.94 -10.46 12.46
C LEU A 395 6.93 -11.86 13.10
N LYS A 396 5.82 -12.23 13.74
CA LYS A 396 5.72 -13.40 14.63
C LYS A 396 6.04 -14.74 13.97
N GLU A 397 5.64 -14.95 12.72
CA GLU A 397 5.99 -16.15 11.95
C GLU A 397 7.51 -16.27 11.75
N MET A 398 8.19 -15.16 11.46
CA MET A 398 9.66 -15.14 11.31
C MET A 398 10.39 -15.28 12.66
N GLU A 399 9.82 -14.72 13.73
CA GLU A 399 10.33 -14.88 15.10
C GLU A 399 10.27 -16.34 15.54
N TYR A 400 9.14 -17.02 15.30
CA TYR A 400 8.98 -18.46 15.56
C TYR A 400 10.04 -19.27 14.81
N GLU A 401 10.18 -19.01 13.52
CA GLU A 401 11.14 -19.71 12.65
C GLU A 401 12.60 -19.48 13.12
N ALA A 402 12.94 -18.28 13.57
CA ALA A 402 14.26 -17.98 14.11
C ALA A 402 14.54 -18.80 15.41
N TRP A 403 13.58 -18.83 16.34
CA TRP A 403 13.70 -19.64 17.56
C TRP A 403 13.82 -21.14 17.27
N PHE A 404 13.07 -21.63 16.26
CA PHE A 404 13.20 -23.02 15.81
C PHE A 404 14.61 -23.32 15.31
N ARG A 405 15.21 -22.48 14.47
CA ARG A 405 16.57 -22.68 13.98
C ARG A 405 17.64 -22.52 15.06
N LEU A 406 17.45 -21.60 15.98
CA LEU A 406 18.30 -21.45 17.16
C LEU A 406 18.26 -22.72 18.01
N SER A 407 17.09 -23.31 18.24
CA SER A 407 16.96 -24.56 18.99
C SER A 407 17.71 -25.72 18.30
N GLN A 408 17.62 -25.80 16.95
CA GLN A 408 18.36 -26.81 16.20
C GLN A 408 19.88 -26.67 16.38
N CYS A 409 20.41 -25.47 16.44
CA CYS A 409 21.83 -25.24 16.66
C CYS A 409 22.27 -25.56 18.09
N TRP A 410 21.44 -25.23 19.09
CA TRP A 410 21.78 -25.45 20.52
C TRP A 410 21.61 -26.89 21.00
N LYS A 411 20.78 -27.69 20.27
CA LYS A 411 20.38 -29.03 20.70
C LYS A 411 21.53 -29.92 21.17
N ASP A 412 22.66 -29.89 20.50
CA ASP A 412 23.83 -30.74 20.78
C ASP A 412 24.99 -29.93 21.39
N ILE A 413 24.81 -28.64 21.65
CA ILE A 413 25.83 -27.73 22.18
C ILE A 413 25.54 -27.37 23.64
N ASP A 414 24.32 -26.93 23.93
CA ASP A 414 23.92 -26.44 25.24
C ASP A 414 22.43 -26.72 25.49
N GLN A 415 22.15 -27.58 26.47
CA GLN A 415 20.79 -28.03 26.81
C GLN A 415 19.97 -26.93 27.49
N GLU A 416 20.59 -25.99 28.17
CA GLU A 416 19.89 -24.87 28.80
C GLU A 416 19.39 -23.87 27.73
N GLU A 417 20.25 -23.50 26.79
CA GLU A 417 19.88 -22.64 25.65
C GLU A 417 18.87 -23.34 24.73
N PHE A 418 18.98 -24.66 24.53
CA PHE A 418 17.97 -25.42 23.76
C PHE A 418 16.60 -25.33 24.43
N ARG A 419 16.50 -25.52 25.76
CA ARG A 419 15.25 -25.39 26.52
C ARG A 419 14.69 -23.98 26.39
N ARG A 420 15.52 -22.97 26.58
CA ARG A 420 15.13 -21.57 26.45
C ARG A 420 14.55 -21.26 25.08
N CYS A 421 15.16 -21.72 23.99
CA CYS A 421 14.66 -21.53 22.63
C CYS A 421 13.29 -22.20 22.44
N THR A 422 13.10 -23.42 22.94
CA THR A 422 11.82 -24.14 22.85
C THR A 422 10.71 -23.47 23.68
N GLU A 423 11.00 -22.93 24.84
CA GLU A 423 10.05 -22.13 25.62
C GLU A 423 9.63 -20.85 24.85
N LYS A 424 10.58 -20.17 24.23
CA LYS A 424 10.30 -19.00 23.38
C LYS A 424 9.44 -19.33 22.15
N MET A 425 9.74 -20.43 21.48
CA MET A 425 8.90 -20.94 20.39
C MET A 425 7.45 -21.13 20.83
N PHE A 426 7.24 -21.76 21.99
CA PHE A 426 5.91 -22.01 22.52
C PHE A 426 5.15 -20.69 22.77
N ILE A 427 5.80 -19.72 23.42
CA ILE A 427 5.20 -18.39 23.67
C ILE A 427 4.79 -17.69 22.37
N VAL A 428 5.69 -17.67 21.38
CA VAL A 428 5.40 -17.03 20.09
C VAL A 428 4.27 -17.77 19.35
N GLN A 429 4.21 -19.12 19.46
CA GLN A 429 3.13 -19.91 18.87
C GLN A 429 1.78 -19.58 19.52
N GLU A 430 1.71 -19.43 20.83
CA GLU A 430 0.48 -18.99 21.50
C GLU A 430 0.02 -17.58 21.02
N GLU A 431 0.96 -16.67 20.84
CA GLU A 431 0.65 -15.32 20.29
C GLU A 431 0.11 -15.41 18.86
N LEU A 432 0.70 -16.26 18.01
CA LEU A 432 0.23 -16.52 16.65
C LEU A 432 -1.18 -17.11 16.63
N ASP A 433 -1.47 -18.05 17.53
CA ASP A 433 -2.79 -18.69 17.61
C ASP A 433 -3.86 -17.68 18.09
N ARG A 434 -3.53 -16.81 19.03
CA ARG A 434 -4.42 -15.69 19.44
C ARG A 434 -4.71 -14.73 18.29
N GLN A 435 -3.70 -14.37 17.49
CA GLN A 435 -3.87 -13.48 16.32
C GLN A 435 -4.69 -14.12 15.20
N LYS A 436 -4.71 -15.45 15.10
CA LYS A 436 -5.51 -16.19 14.11
C LYS A 436 -7.00 -16.30 14.47
N GLY A 437 -7.45 -15.66 15.55
CA GLY A 437 -8.81 -15.73 16.05
C GLY A 437 -9.01 -17.04 16.80
N GLY A 438 -8.38 -17.12 17.96
CA GLY A 438 -8.33 -18.33 18.77
C GLY A 438 -9.72 -18.93 19.00
N VAL A 439 -9.97 -20.05 18.36
CA VAL A 439 -10.77 -21.09 18.98
C VAL A 439 -9.89 -21.54 20.15
N SER A 440 -10.20 -21.06 21.36
CA SER A 440 -9.71 -21.73 22.55
C SER A 440 -10.04 -23.19 22.32
N ARG A 441 -9.01 -24.01 22.21
CA ARG A 441 -9.19 -25.44 22.44
C ARG A 441 -9.61 -25.53 23.91
N GLU A 442 -10.91 -25.43 24.17
CA GLU A 442 -11.47 -26.01 25.35
C GLU A 442 -11.03 -27.47 25.29
N MET A 443 -10.14 -27.82 26.20
CA MET A 443 -9.72 -29.19 26.42
C MET A 443 -10.99 -29.98 26.75
N VAL A 444 -11.35 -30.90 25.84
CA VAL A 444 -12.20 -32.04 26.15
C VAL A 444 -11.33 -33.11 26.79
#